data_ce0b9c9492707fb3ab146e46af4f9aee
#
_entry.id   ce0b9c9492707fb3ab146e46af4f9aee
#
_cell.length_a   1.000
_cell.length_b   1.000
_cell.length_c   1.000
_cell.angle_alpha   90.00
_cell.angle_beta   90.00
_cell.angle_gamma   90.00
#
_symmetry.space_group_name_H-M   'P 1'
#
loop_
_entity.id
_entity.type
_entity.pdbx_description
1 polymer ?
#
loop_
_entity_poly.entity_id
_entity_poly.type
_entity_poly.pdbx_seq_one_letter_code
_entity_poly.pdbx_strand_id
1 'polypeptide(L)'
;LDVLADATNVIAEGEVLQLMTTHDPDLAVDEYLRVIRSKTAKLFEASARLGAIIAGADVAIEASCASYGRSLGTAFQLIDDLLDYDGETHELGKNVGDDLREGKPTLPLLVAMSQGTHQERDLIRHAIEQGEVTRLPEVVAAVRRTGAIDAARELASAEAEAARLCL
;
A
#
# COMPACT_ATOMS: atom_id res chain seq x y z
N LEU A 1 -7.34 8.90 -24.95
CA LEU A 1 -6.98 10.04 -24.07
C LEU A 1 -7.73 10.03 -22.75
N ASP A 2 -9.03 9.66 -22.74
CA ASP A 2 -9.90 9.73 -21.57
C ASP A 2 -9.40 8.85 -20.39
N VAL A 3 -8.92 7.62 -20.69
CA VAL A 3 -8.36 6.71 -19.67
C VAL A 3 -7.15 7.32 -18.96
N LEU A 4 -6.26 7.99 -19.69
CA LEU A 4 -5.09 8.64 -19.09
C LEU A 4 -5.48 9.90 -18.31
N ALA A 5 -6.41 10.69 -18.82
CA ALA A 5 -6.89 11.89 -18.13
C ALA A 5 -7.58 11.50 -16.80
N ASP A 6 -8.46 10.47 -16.83
CA ASP A 6 -9.08 9.93 -15.63
C ASP A 6 -8.03 9.40 -14.63
N ALA A 7 -7.07 8.61 -15.11
CA ALA A 7 -6.01 8.08 -14.26
C ALA A 7 -5.19 9.20 -13.60
N THR A 8 -4.84 10.24 -14.35
CA THR A 8 -4.08 11.39 -13.82
C THR A 8 -4.85 12.10 -12.71
N ASN A 9 -6.16 12.33 -12.89
CA ASN A 9 -7.00 12.96 -11.88
C ASN A 9 -7.09 12.10 -10.61
N VAL A 10 -7.37 10.80 -10.77
CA VAL A 10 -7.48 9.88 -9.63
C VAL A 10 -6.17 9.76 -8.86
N ILE A 11 -5.02 9.74 -9.57
CA ILE A 11 -3.69 9.70 -8.94
C ILE A 11 -3.45 11.00 -8.16
N ALA A 12 -3.79 12.16 -8.72
CA ALA A 12 -3.66 13.44 -8.03
C ALA A 12 -4.56 13.49 -6.77
N GLU A 13 -5.79 12.99 -6.85
CA GLU A 13 -6.66 12.84 -5.68
C GLU A 13 -6.06 11.88 -4.65
N GLY A 14 -5.44 10.78 -5.08
CA GLY A 14 -4.74 9.82 -4.22
C GLY A 14 -3.57 10.44 -3.47
N GLU A 15 -2.79 11.33 -4.12
CA GLU A 15 -1.74 12.10 -3.45
C GLU A 15 -2.31 13.03 -2.37
N VAL A 16 -3.40 13.73 -2.67
CA VAL A 16 -4.07 14.60 -1.68
C VAL A 16 -4.59 13.77 -0.50
N LEU A 17 -5.23 12.62 -0.77
CA LEU A 17 -5.70 11.71 0.27
C LEU A 17 -4.55 11.24 1.16
N GLN A 18 -3.41 10.86 0.58
CA GLN A 18 -2.24 10.47 1.35
C GLN A 18 -1.75 11.60 2.25
N LEU A 19 -1.65 12.84 1.73
CA LEU A 19 -1.26 13.99 2.53
C LEU A 19 -2.21 14.26 3.70
N MET A 20 -3.51 14.04 3.50
CA MET A 20 -4.52 14.20 4.55
C MET A 20 -4.46 13.13 5.63
N THR A 21 -3.96 11.93 5.30
CA THR A 21 -3.85 10.79 6.23
C THR A 21 -2.45 10.59 6.79
N THR A 22 -1.47 11.39 6.34
CA THR A 22 -0.12 11.43 6.92
C THR A 22 -0.21 11.90 8.36
N HIS A 23 0.53 11.24 9.25
CA HIS A 23 0.52 11.44 10.70
C HIS A 23 -0.80 11.10 11.41
N ASP A 24 -1.71 10.35 10.75
CA ASP A 24 -2.95 9.87 11.35
C ASP A 24 -2.82 8.40 11.79
N PRO A 25 -2.57 8.13 13.08
CA PRO A 25 -2.44 6.76 13.58
C PRO A 25 -3.78 6.01 13.69
N ASP A 26 -4.91 6.72 13.54
CA ASP A 26 -6.25 6.13 13.63
C ASP A 26 -6.84 5.81 12.25
N LEU A 27 -6.02 5.91 11.18
CA LEU A 27 -6.44 5.58 9.82
C LEU A 27 -6.99 4.15 9.74
N ALA A 28 -8.19 4.01 9.18
CA ALA A 28 -8.78 2.69 8.94
C ALA A 28 -8.08 1.98 7.77
N VAL A 29 -7.99 0.65 7.84
CA VAL A 29 -7.38 -0.17 6.77
C VAL A 29 -8.05 0.06 5.41
N ASP A 30 -9.37 0.24 5.38
CA ASP A 30 -10.10 0.51 4.13
C ASP A 30 -9.70 1.86 3.52
N GLU A 31 -9.43 2.88 4.35
CA GLU A 31 -8.96 4.19 3.89
C GLU A 31 -7.52 4.10 3.38
N TYR A 32 -6.65 3.38 4.09
CA TYR A 32 -5.31 3.06 3.59
C TYR A 32 -5.37 2.37 2.22
N LEU A 33 -6.21 1.34 2.04
CA LEU A 33 -6.39 0.66 0.76
C LEU A 33 -6.90 1.61 -0.32
N ARG A 34 -7.79 2.54 0.02
CA ARG A 34 -8.25 3.56 -0.90
C ARG A 34 -7.11 4.46 -1.38
N VAL A 35 -6.24 4.90 -0.48
CA VAL A 35 -5.06 5.72 -0.82
C VAL A 35 -4.17 4.99 -1.81
N ILE A 36 -3.73 3.77 -1.50
CA ILE A 36 -2.80 3.03 -2.37
C ILE A 36 -3.43 2.64 -3.72
N ARG A 37 -4.73 2.36 -3.75
CA ARG A 37 -5.46 2.08 -4.99
C ARG A 37 -5.57 3.32 -5.87
N SER A 38 -5.82 4.48 -5.30
CA SER A 38 -5.90 5.73 -6.05
C SER A 38 -4.53 6.20 -6.53
N LYS A 39 -3.52 6.22 -5.64
CA LYS A 39 -2.19 6.75 -5.93
C LYS A 39 -1.36 5.84 -6.83
N THR A 40 -1.36 4.53 -6.57
CA THR A 40 -0.45 3.57 -7.21
C THR A 40 -1.19 2.62 -8.15
N ALA A 41 -2.19 1.88 -7.68
CA ALA A 41 -2.83 0.85 -8.48
C ALA A 41 -3.58 1.42 -9.69
N LYS A 42 -4.03 2.68 -9.64
CA LYS A 42 -4.72 3.34 -10.76
C LYS A 42 -3.87 3.42 -12.03
N LEU A 43 -2.55 3.58 -11.92
CA LEU A 43 -1.68 3.59 -13.09
C LEU A 43 -1.55 2.19 -13.71
N PHE A 44 -1.48 1.14 -12.88
CA PHE A 44 -1.49 -0.25 -13.35
C PHE A 44 -2.81 -0.59 -14.05
N GLU A 45 -3.95 -0.19 -13.46
CA GLU A 45 -5.29 -0.33 -14.05
C GLU A 45 -5.35 0.33 -15.43
N ALA A 46 -4.97 1.60 -15.52
CA ALA A 46 -5.01 2.36 -16.76
C ALA A 46 -4.08 1.76 -17.84
N SER A 47 -2.90 1.30 -17.45
CA SER A 47 -1.93 0.70 -18.37
C SER A 47 -2.45 -0.62 -18.96
N ALA A 48 -2.97 -1.51 -18.13
CA ALA A 48 -3.54 -2.78 -18.58
C ALA A 48 -4.79 -2.56 -19.46
N ARG A 49 -5.66 -1.65 -19.05
CA ARG A 49 -6.86 -1.25 -19.82
C ARG A 49 -6.49 -0.70 -21.20
N LEU A 50 -5.50 0.18 -21.27
CA LEU A 50 -5.03 0.75 -22.53
C LEU A 50 -4.44 -0.32 -23.46
N GLY A 51 -3.74 -1.32 -22.92
CA GLY A 51 -3.27 -2.47 -23.71
C GLY A 51 -4.43 -3.18 -24.41
N ALA A 52 -5.52 -3.47 -23.70
CA ALA A 52 -6.72 -4.09 -24.27
C ALA A 52 -7.38 -3.22 -25.35
N ILE A 53 -7.51 -1.90 -25.08
CA ILE A 53 -8.08 -0.95 -26.06
C ILE A 53 -7.26 -0.91 -27.34
N ILE A 54 -5.92 -0.82 -27.24
CA ILE A 54 -5.02 -0.76 -28.40
C ILE A 54 -5.07 -2.07 -29.20
N ALA A 55 -5.24 -3.21 -28.52
CA ALA A 55 -5.41 -4.51 -29.16
C ALA A 55 -6.79 -4.70 -29.82
N GLY A 56 -7.72 -3.76 -29.66
CA GLY A 56 -9.09 -3.85 -30.21
C GLY A 56 -9.94 -4.90 -29.47
N ALA A 57 -9.66 -5.14 -28.19
CA ALA A 57 -10.41 -6.09 -27.39
C ALA A 57 -11.85 -5.60 -27.13
N ASP A 58 -12.75 -6.52 -26.84
CA ASP A 58 -14.12 -6.17 -26.45
C ASP A 58 -14.17 -5.58 -25.02
N VAL A 59 -15.34 -5.04 -24.67
CA VAL A 59 -15.55 -4.35 -23.37
C VAL A 59 -15.36 -5.29 -22.17
N ALA A 60 -15.63 -6.58 -22.32
CA ALA A 60 -15.46 -7.55 -21.24
C ALA A 60 -13.97 -7.81 -20.96
N ILE A 61 -13.17 -7.98 -22.01
CA ILE A 61 -11.72 -8.14 -21.92
C ILE A 61 -11.08 -6.85 -21.40
N GLU A 62 -11.53 -5.68 -21.88
CA GLU A 62 -11.07 -4.38 -21.36
C GLU A 62 -11.29 -4.26 -19.85
N ALA A 63 -12.50 -4.63 -19.36
CA ALA A 63 -12.82 -4.60 -17.93
C ALA A 63 -12.00 -5.60 -17.12
N SER A 64 -11.76 -6.81 -17.65
CA SER A 64 -10.88 -7.82 -17.04
C SER A 64 -9.44 -7.32 -16.92
N CYS A 65 -8.89 -6.73 -17.98
CA CYS A 65 -7.56 -6.14 -17.96
C CYS A 65 -7.45 -4.98 -16.95
N ALA A 66 -8.46 -4.12 -16.85
CA ALA A 66 -8.51 -3.06 -15.86
C ALA A 66 -8.51 -3.63 -14.43
N SER A 67 -9.32 -4.66 -14.17
CA SER A 67 -9.38 -5.34 -12.88
C SER A 67 -8.06 -6.03 -12.53
N TYR A 68 -7.45 -6.71 -13.49
CA TYR A 68 -6.10 -7.29 -13.36
C TYR A 68 -5.09 -6.24 -12.93
N GLY A 69 -5.02 -5.11 -13.66
CA GLY A 69 -4.07 -4.04 -13.38
C GLY A 69 -4.27 -3.45 -11.98
N ARG A 70 -5.52 -3.20 -11.58
CA ARG A 70 -5.85 -2.68 -10.24
C ARG A 70 -5.39 -3.62 -9.13
N SER A 71 -5.73 -4.89 -9.20
CA SER A 71 -5.33 -5.87 -8.17
C SER A 71 -3.82 -6.07 -8.13
N LEU A 72 -3.15 -6.15 -9.29
CA LEU A 72 -1.70 -6.25 -9.36
C LEU A 72 -1.01 -5.02 -8.75
N GLY A 73 -1.48 -3.81 -9.06
CA GLY A 73 -0.94 -2.58 -8.51
C GLY A 73 -1.18 -2.44 -7.00
N THR A 74 -2.33 -2.95 -6.49
CA THR A 74 -2.60 -3.02 -5.04
C THR A 74 -1.62 -3.97 -4.36
N ALA A 75 -1.45 -5.20 -4.90
CA ALA A 75 -0.48 -6.17 -4.39
C ALA A 75 0.95 -5.61 -4.37
N PHE A 76 1.33 -4.93 -5.46
CA PHE A 76 2.65 -4.29 -5.58
C PHE A 76 2.90 -3.28 -4.44
N GLN A 77 1.94 -2.38 -4.17
CA GLN A 77 2.11 -1.39 -3.11
C GLN A 77 2.11 -2.02 -1.72
N LEU A 78 1.27 -3.04 -1.48
CA LEU A 78 1.28 -3.77 -0.21
C LEU A 78 2.65 -4.40 0.09
N ILE A 79 3.31 -4.95 -0.93
CA ILE A 79 4.66 -5.51 -0.80
C ILE A 79 5.70 -4.40 -0.62
N ASP A 80 5.60 -3.28 -1.33
CA ASP A 80 6.52 -2.15 -1.16
C ASP A 80 6.49 -1.62 0.28
N ASP A 81 5.31 -1.40 0.84
CA ASP A 81 5.10 -0.95 2.22
C ASP A 81 5.57 -1.99 3.26
N LEU A 82 5.41 -3.30 2.95
CA LEU A 82 5.88 -4.39 3.81
C LEU A 82 7.41 -4.41 3.86
N LEU A 83 8.08 -4.23 2.72
CA LEU A 83 9.55 -4.27 2.63
C LEU A 83 10.23 -3.14 3.42
N ASP A 84 9.52 -2.06 3.71
CA ASP A 84 10.01 -0.99 4.58
C ASP A 84 10.22 -1.45 6.03
N TYR A 85 9.65 -2.61 6.44
CA TYR A 85 9.79 -3.19 7.79
C TYR A 85 10.41 -4.59 7.80
N ASP A 86 10.39 -5.32 6.69
CA ASP A 86 10.90 -6.70 6.58
C ASP A 86 12.22 -6.80 5.80
N GLY A 87 12.59 -5.75 5.06
CA GLY A 87 13.79 -5.73 4.24
C GLY A 87 15.07 -5.80 5.08
N GLU A 88 16.02 -6.66 4.68
CA GLU A 88 17.40 -6.54 5.12
C GLU A 88 18.02 -5.33 4.39
N THR A 89 18.49 -4.36 5.14
CA THR A 89 18.96 -3.03 4.72
C THR A 89 20.01 -3.04 3.59
N HIS A 90 20.60 -4.19 3.29
CA HIS A 90 21.73 -4.31 2.36
C HIS A 90 21.34 -4.73 0.92
N GLU A 91 20.15 -5.28 0.68
CA GLU A 91 19.85 -5.84 -0.65
C GLU A 91 19.09 -4.88 -1.58
N LEU A 92 18.37 -3.88 -1.08
CA LEU A 92 17.47 -3.06 -1.88
C LEU A 92 17.85 -1.56 -1.99
N GLY A 93 18.90 -1.11 -1.30
CA GLY A 93 19.33 0.30 -1.34
C GLY A 93 18.33 1.28 -0.69
N LYS A 94 17.28 0.80 -0.05
CA LYS A 94 16.33 1.59 0.75
C LYS A 94 16.70 1.51 2.23
N ASN A 95 16.48 2.60 2.96
CA ASN A 95 16.58 2.57 4.42
C ASN A 95 15.27 2.06 4.99
N VAL A 96 15.35 1.12 5.93
CA VAL A 96 14.17 0.67 6.70
C VAL A 96 13.56 1.86 7.44
N GLY A 97 12.22 2.00 7.39
CA GLY A 97 11.48 3.03 8.09
C GLY A 97 11.38 4.38 7.38
N ASP A 98 11.62 4.44 6.07
CA ASP A 98 11.43 5.68 5.32
C ASP A 98 9.96 6.12 5.30
N ASP A 99 9.01 5.18 5.19
CA ASP A 99 7.56 5.48 5.28
C ASP A 99 7.18 6.01 6.67
N LEU A 100 7.75 5.44 7.74
CA LEU A 100 7.53 5.95 9.10
C LEU A 100 8.10 7.35 9.28
N ARG A 101 9.28 7.64 8.72
CA ARG A 101 9.89 8.99 8.76
C ARG A 101 9.00 10.03 8.07
N GLU A 102 8.28 9.63 7.04
CA GLU A 102 7.30 10.47 6.36
C GLU A 102 5.95 10.52 7.09
N GLY A 103 5.80 9.81 8.20
CA GLY A 103 4.55 9.73 8.97
C GLY A 103 3.43 8.96 8.28
N LYS A 104 3.75 8.08 7.33
CA LYS A 104 2.76 7.26 6.62
C LYS A 104 2.28 6.09 7.47
N PRO A 105 0.98 5.98 7.76
CA PRO A 105 0.40 4.85 8.48
C PRO A 105 0.17 3.67 7.52
N THR A 106 1.24 2.93 7.21
CA THR A 106 1.18 1.78 6.32
C THR A 106 0.58 0.54 6.98
N LEU A 107 0.12 -0.43 6.19
CA LEU A 107 -0.59 -1.61 6.70
C LEU A 107 0.17 -2.35 7.81
N PRO A 108 1.50 -2.61 7.74
CA PRO A 108 2.21 -3.25 8.84
C PRO A 108 2.08 -2.51 10.17
N LEU A 109 2.10 -1.17 10.16
CA LEU A 109 1.93 -0.36 11.38
C LEU A 109 0.49 -0.45 11.91
N LEU A 110 -0.52 -0.32 11.03
CA LEU A 110 -1.94 -0.39 11.40
C LEU A 110 -2.28 -1.75 12.03
N VAL A 111 -1.80 -2.85 11.44
CA VAL A 111 -1.99 -4.20 11.99
C VAL A 111 -1.25 -4.34 13.32
N ALA A 112 -0.01 -3.89 13.42
CA ALA A 112 0.76 -3.96 14.65
C ALA A 112 0.09 -3.19 15.79
N MET A 113 -0.50 -2.04 15.52
CA MET A 113 -1.28 -1.29 16.51
C MET A 113 -2.54 -2.03 16.95
N SER A 114 -3.23 -2.72 16.04
CA SER A 114 -4.46 -3.46 16.36
C SER A 114 -4.21 -4.71 17.19
N GLN A 115 -3.08 -5.40 16.94
CA GLN A 115 -2.72 -6.69 17.55
C GLN A 115 -1.73 -6.56 18.72
N GLY A 116 -1.08 -5.42 18.83
CA GLY A 116 -0.03 -5.17 19.82
C GLY A 116 -0.54 -4.91 21.23
N THR A 117 0.37 -4.97 22.19
CA THR A 117 0.15 -4.52 23.56
C THR A 117 -0.13 -3.02 23.61
N HIS A 118 -0.63 -2.53 24.73
CA HIS A 118 -0.86 -1.08 24.92
C HIS A 118 0.42 -0.27 24.72
N GLN A 119 1.55 -0.76 25.23
CA GLN A 119 2.85 -0.09 25.08
C GLN A 119 3.34 -0.02 23.64
N GLU A 120 3.15 -1.10 22.87
CA GLU A 120 3.52 -1.12 21.44
C GLU A 120 2.59 -0.23 20.61
N ARG A 121 1.30 -0.21 20.94
CA ARG A 121 0.36 0.71 20.29
C ARG A 121 0.75 2.17 20.53
N ASP A 122 1.05 2.54 21.78
CA ASP A 122 1.46 3.90 22.12
C ASP A 122 2.79 4.28 21.45
N LEU A 123 3.74 3.33 21.37
CA LEU A 123 5.00 3.51 20.67
C LEU A 123 4.79 3.81 19.18
N ILE A 124 4.00 2.96 18.49
CA ILE A 124 3.76 3.09 17.05
C ILE A 124 2.95 4.34 16.77
N ARG A 125 1.92 4.63 17.57
CA ARG A 125 1.12 5.85 17.47
C ARG A 125 2.01 7.09 17.51
N HIS A 126 2.84 7.19 18.54
CA HIS A 126 3.75 8.32 18.68
C HIS A 126 4.72 8.45 17.50
N ALA A 127 5.26 7.31 17.03
CA ALA A 127 6.17 7.28 15.89
C ALA A 127 5.49 7.79 14.59
N ILE A 128 4.22 7.40 14.33
CA ILE A 128 3.45 7.90 13.18
C ILE A 128 3.17 9.39 13.33
N GLU A 129 2.66 9.84 14.48
CA GLU A 129 2.29 11.25 14.73
C GLU A 129 3.47 12.21 14.57
N GLN A 130 4.67 11.78 14.95
CA GLN A 130 5.87 12.62 14.93
C GLN A 130 6.78 12.37 13.73
N GLY A 131 6.57 11.30 12.93
CA GLY A 131 7.54 10.85 11.92
C GLY A 131 8.87 10.44 12.55
N GLU A 132 8.82 9.90 13.79
CA GLU A 132 10.01 9.67 14.59
C GLU A 132 10.57 8.25 14.37
N VAL A 133 11.86 8.18 13.99
CA VAL A 133 12.57 6.92 13.73
C VAL A 133 13.63 6.58 14.76
N THR A 134 13.77 7.35 15.85
CA THR A 134 14.78 7.09 16.90
C THR A 134 14.57 5.74 17.57
N ARG A 135 13.31 5.30 17.67
CA ARG A 135 12.91 3.99 18.21
C ARG A 135 12.50 2.99 17.13
N LEU A 136 12.93 3.17 15.89
CA LEU A 136 12.60 2.28 14.76
C LEU A 136 12.87 0.79 15.06
N PRO A 137 13.97 0.39 15.69
CA PRO A 137 14.19 -1.03 16.04
C PRO A 137 13.08 -1.63 16.92
N GLU A 138 12.51 -0.84 17.83
CA GLU A 138 11.40 -1.28 18.70
C GLU A 138 10.09 -1.36 17.91
N VAL A 139 9.84 -0.43 16.99
CA VAL A 139 8.68 -0.47 16.08
C VAL A 139 8.76 -1.70 15.19
N VAL A 140 9.91 -1.97 14.55
CA VAL A 140 10.12 -3.17 13.72
C VAL A 140 9.94 -4.46 14.54
N ALA A 141 10.44 -4.49 15.77
CA ALA A 141 10.23 -5.64 16.66
C ALA A 141 8.73 -5.87 16.98
N ALA A 142 7.97 -4.80 17.20
CA ALA A 142 6.52 -4.88 17.42
C ALA A 142 5.79 -5.36 16.16
N VAL A 143 6.12 -4.83 14.97
CA VAL A 143 5.57 -5.25 13.67
C VAL A 143 5.79 -6.75 13.44
N ARG A 144 7.00 -7.25 13.70
CA ARG A 144 7.33 -8.68 13.56
C ARG A 144 6.60 -9.54 14.60
N ARG A 145 6.61 -9.14 15.86
CA ARG A 145 6.00 -9.90 16.97
C ARG A 145 4.48 -10.05 16.80
N THR A 146 3.81 -9.05 16.28
CA THR A 146 2.35 -9.05 16.11
C THR A 146 1.86 -9.83 14.90
N GLY A 147 2.77 -10.36 14.05
CA GLY A 147 2.38 -11.03 12.81
C GLY A 147 1.93 -10.07 11.71
N ALA A 148 2.19 -8.76 11.85
CA ALA A 148 1.76 -7.75 10.89
C ALA A 148 2.40 -7.94 9.51
N ILE A 149 3.63 -8.47 9.46
CA ILE A 149 4.32 -8.84 8.21
C ILE A 149 3.54 -9.94 7.47
N ASP A 150 3.14 -10.99 8.19
CA ASP A 150 2.42 -12.11 7.57
C ASP A 150 1.02 -11.68 7.12
N ALA A 151 0.32 -10.87 7.91
CA ALA A 151 -0.98 -10.32 7.54
C ALA A 151 -0.91 -9.45 6.27
N ALA A 152 0.12 -8.59 6.16
CA ALA A 152 0.32 -7.80 4.95
C ALA A 152 0.66 -8.66 3.73
N ARG A 153 1.48 -9.71 3.92
CA ARG A 153 1.83 -10.68 2.87
C ARG A 153 0.62 -11.50 2.40
N GLU A 154 -0.25 -11.90 3.33
CA GLU A 154 -1.50 -12.60 3.00
C GLU A 154 -2.45 -11.72 2.18
N LEU A 155 -2.62 -10.45 2.54
CA LEU A 155 -3.45 -9.53 1.79
C LEU A 155 -2.87 -9.26 0.40
N ALA A 156 -1.56 -9.07 0.27
CA ALA A 156 -0.89 -8.92 -1.02
C ALA A 156 -1.05 -10.16 -1.90
N SER A 157 -0.95 -11.36 -1.30
CA SER A 157 -1.15 -12.63 -2.01
C SER A 157 -2.60 -12.79 -2.49
N ALA A 158 -3.58 -12.38 -1.70
CA ALA A 158 -4.99 -12.39 -2.08
C ALA A 158 -5.27 -11.45 -3.27
N GLU A 159 -4.69 -10.25 -3.28
CA GLU A 159 -4.79 -9.31 -4.41
C GLU A 159 -4.09 -9.86 -5.66
N ALA A 160 -2.91 -10.49 -5.51
CA ALA A 160 -2.22 -11.12 -6.64
C ALA A 160 -3.03 -12.28 -7.24
N GLU A 161 -3.68 -13.10 -6.40
CA GLU A 161 -4.57 -14.15 -6.86
C GLU A 161 -5.84 -13.58 -7.54
N ALA A 162 -6.42 -12.51 -6.99
CA ALA A 162 -7.53 -11.80 -7.63
C ALA A 162 -7.14 -11.27 -9.03
N ALA A 163 -5.91 -10.74 -9.16
CA ALA A 163 -5.39 -10.37 -10.48
C ALA A 163 -5.33 -11.57 -11.42
N ARG A 164 -4.73 -12.69 -10.98
CA ARG A 164 -4.62 -13.92 -11.79
C ARG A 164 -5.98 -14.44 -12.30
N LEU A 165 -7.03 -14.31 -11.48
CA LEU A 165 -8.38 -14.75 -11.83
C LEU A 165 -9.09 -13.84 -12.85
N CYS A 166 -8.55 -12.66 -13.16
CA CYS A 166 -9.06 -11.77 -14.20
C CYS A 166 -8.61 -12.15 -15.61
N LEU A 167 -7.61 -13.02 -15.75
CA LEU A 167 -7.04 -13.50 -17.02
C LEU A 167 -7.56 -14.88 -17.40
#